data_47845a82d46627e6f73b2843bc0dc04e
#
_entry.id   47845a82d46627e6f73b2843bc0dc04e
#
_cell.length_a   1.000
_cell.length_b   1.000
_cell.length_c   1.000
_cell.angle_alpha   90.00
_cell.angle_beta   90.00
_cell.angle_gamma   90.00
#
_symmetry.space_group_name_H-M   'P 1'
#
loop_
_entity.id
_entity.type
_entity.pdbx_description
1 polymer ?
#
loop_
_entity_poly.entity_id
_entity_poly.type
_entity_poly.pdbx_seq_one_letter_code
_entity_poly.pdbx_strand_id
1 'polypeptide(L)'
;MRTKTLKKNKVHVVTLGCSKNLYDSEVLMGQLKANKFEVEHETDPDDASIVVINTCGFIDNAKQESIDTILRYAEAKKKGMVDKLIVTGCLSERYKDDLSKEIPEVDAYFGTNDLPRLLKNLGADYKHELVGERMLTTPRHFAYFKISEGCDRPCSFCAIPLMRGKHVSTPIEDLVAEAKRLATAGTREILLIAQDSTYYGLDIYGKRRLADLLKALSDVEGIGWIRLHYAFPAGFPLDVLDVMRERPNIAKYLDMPLQHVSDKMLASMRRGTTKAKTAELVATIRERVPGIALRTTLIAGYPGETKKDHEEMVEWVRETRFDRLGIFEYSHEENTHAFTLKDNVPAKEKKRRAQAVMAVQQDISAEINASKVGKTFRVLIDRKEGKNFIGRTEHDSPEVDNEVLVDASKHYLRVGDFAQLRVISASEYDLTAEPA
;
A
#
# COMPACT_ATOMS: atom_id res chain seq x y z
N MET A 1 -4.91 -37.97 24.35
CA MET A 1 -4.34 -36.82 23.61
C MET A 1 -3.59 -37.36 22.39
N ARG A 2 -4.04 -37.08 21.19
CA ARG A 2 -3.25 -37.40 20.00
C ARG A 2 -2.13 -36.37 19.88
N THR A 3 -0.89 -36.79 20.06
CA THR A 3 0.31 -35.99 19.76
C THR A 3 0.31 -35.73 18.25
N LYS A 4 -0.05 -34.53 17.84
CA LYS A 4 0.15 -34.06 16.45
C LYS A 4 1.66 -34.03 16.19
N THR A 5 2.16 -34.83 15.29
CA THR A 5 3.55 -34.75 14.82
C THR A 5 3.64 -33.49 13.94
N LEU A 6 4.32 -32.46 14.42
CA LEU A 6 4.57 -31.24 13.66
C LEU A 6 5.38 -31.58 12.38
N LYS A 7 4.98 -31.09 11.24
CA LYS A 7 5.69 -31.30 9.97
C LYS A 7 6.93 -30.41 9.94
N LYS A 8 8.12 -30.97 10.08
CA LYS A 8 9.42 -30.28 10.25
C LYS A 8 9.76 -29.18 9.24
N ASN A 9 9.10 -29.11 8.10
CA ASN A 9 9.40 -28.12 7.04
C ASN A 9 8.19 -27.26 6.64
N LYS A 10 7.17 -27.15 7.49
CA LYS A 10 6.01 -26.31 7.23
C LYS A 10 6.20 -24.94 7.87
N VAL A 11 6.16 -23.89 7.07
CA VAL A 11 6.33 -22.49 7.47
C VAL A 11 5.03 -21.74 7.26
N HIS A 12 4.54 -21.11 8.33
CA HIS A 12 3.46 -20.14 8.27
C HIS A 12 4.04 -18.73 8.21
N VAL A 13 3.64 -17.96 7.22
CA VAL A 13 3.98 -16.55 7.09
C VAL A 13 2.75 -15.73 7.44
N VAL A 14 2.88 -14.89 8.46
CA VAL A 14 1.87 -13.91 8.88
C VAL A 14 2.34 -12.54 8.44
N THR A 15 1.50 -11.80 7.72
CA THR A 15 1.85 -10.49 7.19
C THR A 15 0.98 -9.41 7.79
N LEU A 16 1.60 -8.41 8.40
CA LEU A 16 0.91 -7.27 9.00
C LEU A 16 1.26 -5.98 8.26
N GLY A 17 0.31 -5.08 8.19
CA GLY A 17 0.50 -3.72 7.69
C GLY A 17 0.20 -3.54 6.21
N CYS A 18 1.16 -3.13 5.39
CA CYS A 18 0.92 -2.55 4.08
C CYS A 18 1.31 -3.47 2.90
N SER A 19 0.93 -3.06 1.70
CA SER A 19 1.27 -3.74 0.43
C SER A 19 2.78 -4.00 0.22
N LYS A 20 3.69 -3.18 0.82
CA LYS A 20 5.13 -3.44 0.77
C LYS A 20 5.51 -4.65 1.62
N ASN A 21 4.92 -4.77 2.82
CA ASN A 21 5.11 -5.96 3.67
C ASN A 21 4.55 -7.20 2.99
N LEU A 22 3.39 -7.07 2.33
CA LEU A 22 2.81 -8.18 1.57
C LEU A 22 3.74 -8.65 0.45
N TYR A 23 4.26 -7.72 -0.35
CA TYR A 23 5.27 -8.03 -1.38
C TYR A 23 6.50 -8.74 -0.79
N ASP A 24 7.03 -8.25 0.33
CA ASP A 24 8.20 -8.85 0.99
C ASP A 24 7.91 -10.28 1.48
N SER A 25 6.72 -10.52 2.03
CA SER A 25 6.26 -11.85 2.42
C SER A 25 6.09 -12.79 1.23
N GLU A 26 5.55 -12.31 0.13
CA GLU A 26 5.42 -13.10 -1.12
C GLU A 26 6.78 -13.52 -1.68
N VAL A 27 7.79 -12.63 -1.63
CA VAL A 27 9.17 -12.94 -2.01
C VAL A 27 9.77 -13.98 -1.06
N LEU A 28 9.61 -13.81 0.26
CA LEU A 28 10.05 -14.78 1.26
C LEU A 28 9.44 -16.16 1.00
N MET A 29 8.13 -16.22 0.78
CA MET A 29 7.42 -17.48 0.50
C MET A 29 7.88 -18.13 -0.79
N GLY A 30 8.14 -17.35 -1.85
CA GLY A 30 8.72 -17.84 -3.10
C GLY A 30 10.08 -18.49 -2.89
N GLN A 31 10.98 -17.84 -2.16
CA GLN A 31 12.30 -18.35 -1.79
C GLN A 31 12.21 -19.64 -0.95
N LEU A 32 11.33 -19.67 0.05
CA LEU A 32 11.11 -20.87 0.88
C LEU A 32 10.59 -22.04 0.06
N LYS A 33 9.61 -21.82 -0.82
CA LYS A 33 9.07 -22.84 -1.72
C LYS A 33 10.14 -23.41 -2.65
N ALA A 34 11.02 -22.57 -3.20
CA ALA A 34 12.14 -22.99 -4.03
C ALA A 34 13.19 -23.80 -3.25
N ASN A 35 13.25 -23.65 -1.92
CA ASN A 35 14.02 -24.46 -0.99
C ASN A 35 13.25 -25.67 -0.43
N LYS A 36 12.14 -26.05 -1.05
CA LYS A 36 11.33 -27.23 -0.71
C LYS A 36 10.64 -27.18 0.66
N PHE A 37 10.38 -25.98 1.19
CA PHE A 37 9.49 -25.80 2.33
C PHE A 37 8.02 -25.88 1.88
N GLU A 38 7.18 -26.45 2.72
CA GLU A 38 5.73 -26.29 2.61
C GLU A 38 5.36 -24.94 3.23
N VAL A 39 4.76 -24.05 2.45
CA VAL A 39 4.54 -22.64 2.87
C VAL A 39 3.06 -22.32 2.82
N GLU A 40 2.54 -21.75 3.89
CA GLU A 40 1.17 -21.24 3.99
C GLU A 40 1.18 -19.77 4.45
N HIS A 41 0.14 -19.01 4.05
CA HIS A 41 -0.05 -17.62 4.41
C HIS A 41 -1.33 -17.48 5.23
N GLU A 42 -1.26 -16.76 6.36
CA GLU A 42 -2.39 -16.38 7.22
C GLU A 42 -3.32 -17.53 7.66
N THR A 43 -2.75 -18.69 7.94
CA THR A 43 -3.51 -19.82 8.49
C THR A 43 -3.38 -19.91 10.01
N ASP A 44 -4.29 -20.66 10.65
CA ASP A 44 -4.26 -20.86 12.09
C ASP A 44 -2.96 -21.54 12.56
N PRO A 45 -2.43 -21.16 13.75
CA PRO A 45 -1.14 -21.64 14.26
C PRO A 45 -1.09 -23.14 14.56
N ASP A 46 -2.22 -23.83 14.53
CA ASP A 46 -2.36 -25.19 15.06
C ASP A 46 -1.62 -26.28 14.26
N ASP A 47 -1.01 -25.95 13.11
CA ASP A 47 -0.44 -26.94 12.18
C ASP A 47 0.95 -26.57 11.62
N ALA A 48 1.61 -25.54 12.15
CA ALA A 48 2.91 -25.09 11.67
C ALA A 48 4.03 -25.40 12.66
N SER A 49 5.15 -25.93 12.17
CA SER A 49 6.37 -26.04 12.99
C SER A 49 7.13 -24.73 13.07
N ILE A 50 7.06 -23.90 12.04
CA ILE A 50 7.78 -22.62 11.95
C ILE A 50 6.79 -21.51 11.64
N VAL A 51 6.86 -20.41 12.39
CA VAL A 51 6.07 -19.21 12.13
C VAL A 51 7.02 -18.04 11.86
N VAL A 52 6.77 -17.30 10.78
CA VAL A 52 7.47 -16.06 10.44
C VAL A 52 6.45 -14.92 10.40
N ILE A 53 6.61 -13.93 11.29
CA ILE A 53 5.74 -12.75 11.36
C ILE A 53 6.44 -11.57 10.73
N ASN A 54 5.89 -11.07 9.62
CA ASN A 54 6.34 -9.82 8.98
C ASN A 54 5.53 -8.65 9.55
N THR A 55 6.18 -7.81 10.35
CA THR A 55 5.58 -6.82 11.23
C THR A 55 5.54 -5.41 10.65
N CYS A 56 4.54 -4.63 11.04
CA CYS A 56 4.43 -3.20 10.75
C CYS A 56 4.89 -2.35 11.94
N GLY A 57 5.70 -1.32 11.69
CA GLY A 57 6.22 -0.41 12.70
C GLY A 57 5.96 1.07 12.40
N PHE A 58 4.92 1.38 11.59
CA PHE A 58 4.74 2.71 11.02
C PHE A 58 4.02 3.69 11.95
N ILE A 59 2.90 3.28 12.55
CA ILE A 59 2.09 4.09 13.48
C ILE A 59 1.70 3.24 14.69
N ASP A 60 1.28 3.89 15.79
CA ASP A 60 1.03 3.21 17.08
C ASP A 60 0.06 2.04 16.97
N ASN A 61 -1.07 2.19 16.28
CA ASN A 61 -2.03 1.09 16.12
C ASN A 61 -1.42 -0.14 15.41
N ALA A 62 -0.63 0.09 14.36
CA ALA A 62 0.02 -1.00 13.62
C ALA A 62 1.18 -1.63 14.42
N LYS A 63 1.87 -0.85 15.26
CA LYS A 63 2.85 -1.38 16.23
C LYS A 63 2.17 -2.27 17.26
N GLN A 64 1.03 -1.83 17.82
CA GLN A 64 0.27 -2.60 18.79
C GLN A 64 -0.24 -3.92 18.21
N GLU A 65 -0.85 -3.88 17.01
CA GLU A 65 -1.28 -5.08 16.29
C GLU A 65 -0.12 -6.06 16.09
N SER A 66 1.05 -5.55 15.73
CA SER A 66 2.25 -6.37 15.55
C SER A 66 2.71 -7.02 16.85
N ILE A 67 2.74 -6.26 17.95
CA ILE A 67 3.11 -6.76 19.28
C ILE A 67 2.10 -7.82 19.75
N ASP A 68 0.80 -7.55 19.65
CA ASP A 68 -0.25 -8.49 20.06
C ASP A 68 -0.16 -9.80 19.27
N THR A 69 0.15 -9.72 17.98
CA THR A 69 0.35 -10.88 17.13
C THR A 69 1.59 -11.67 17.56
N ILE A 70 2.73 -11.02 17.84
CA ILE A 70 3.94 -11.69 18.33
C ILE A 70 3.65 -12.40 19.66
N LEU A 71 2.98 -11.74 20.61
CA LEU A 71 2.64 -12.31 21.90
C LEU A 71 1.73 -13.54 21.78
N ARG A 72 0.74 -13.50 20.87
CA ARG A 72 -0.13 -14.64 20.57
C ARG A 72 0.67 -15.87 20.12
N TYR A 73 1.63 -15.70 19.22
CA TYR A 73 2.47 -16.81 18.74
C TYR A 73 3.55 -17.21 19.74
N ALA A 74 4.05 -16.30 20.56
CA ALA A 74 4.93 -16.62 21.69
C ALA A 74 4.23 -17.55 22.70
N GLU A 75 2.97 -17.29 23.01
CA GLU A 75 2.17 -18.13 23.87
C GLU A 75 1.86 -19.50 23.22
N ALA A 76 1.59 -19.54 21.93
CA ALA A 76 1.44 -20.79 21.16
C ALA A 76 2.72 -21.65 21.21
N LYS A 77 3.89 -21.01 21.13
CA LYS A 77 5.18 -21.67 21.26
C LYS A 77 5.41 -22.24 22.66
N LYS A 78 5.08 -21.51 23.73
CA LYS A 78 5.13 -22.02 25.11
C LYS A 78 4.28 -23.27 25.31
N LYS A 79 3.16 -23.36 24.59
CA LYS A 79 2.26 -24.53 24.61
C LYS A 79 2.74 -25.69 23.70
N GLY A 80 3.87 -25.54 23.01
CA GLY A 80 4.41 -26.56 22.11
C GLY A 80 3.64 -26.70 20.79
N MET A 81 2.86 -25.68 20.40
CA MET A 81 2.12 -25.64 19.13
C MET A 81 2.98 -25.10 17.98
N VAL A 82 4.03 -24.38 18.31
CA VAL A 82 5.01 -23.80 17.37
C VAL A 82 6.41 -24.16 17.85
N ASP A 83 7.25 -24.73 16.99
CA ASP A 83 8.64 -25.09 17.34
C ASP A 83 9.57 -23.88 17.21
N LYS A 84 9.38 -23.06 16.18
CA LYS A 84 10.24 -21.92 15.87
C LYS A 84 9.41 -20.68 15.51
N LEU A 85 9.68 -19.59 16.21
CA LEU A 85 9.04 -18.29 15.99
C LEU A 85 10.09 -17.27 15.54
N ILE A 86 9.89 -16.67 14.37
CA ILE A 86 10.75 -15.66 13.78
C ILE A 86 9.95 -14.39 13.56
N VAL A 87 10.53 -13.24 13.84
CA VAL A 87 9.93 -11.93 13.59
C VAL A 87 10.82 -11.14 12.62
N THR A 88 10.18 -10.52 11.63
CA THR A 88 10.85 -9.67 10.64
C THR A 88 10.01 -8.43 10.35
N GLY A 89 10.49 -7.53 9.50
CA GLY A 89 9.74 -6.36 9.04
C GLY A 89 10.04 -5.07 9.78
N CYS A 90 9.16 -4.09 9.60
CA CYS A 90 9.40 -2.69 10.00
C CYS A 90 9.49 -2.50 11.52
N LEU A 91 8.65 -3.17 12.30
CA LEU A 91 8.72 -3.09 13.77
C LEU A 91 10.02 -3.70 14.28
N SER A 92 10.35 -4.88 13.77
CA SER A 92 11.59 -5.57 14.13
C SER A 92 12.82 -4.75 13.77
N GLU A 93 12.86 -4.09 12.61
CA GLU A 93 13.98 -3.20 12.23
C GLU A 93 14.20 -2.07 13.26
N ARG A 94 13.10 -1.45 13.74
CA ARG A 94 13.20 -0.32 14.68
C ARG A 94 13.54 -0.73 16.11
N TYR A 95 13.02 -1.86 16.58
CA TYR A 95 12.94 -2.17 18.01
C TYR A 95 13.46 -3.58 18.36
N LYS A 96 14.25 -4.23 17.47
CA LYS A 96 14.70 -5.63 17.70
C LYS A 96 15.42 -5.85 19.03
N ASP A 97 16.21 -4.85 19.47
CA ASP A 97 16.99 -4.98 20.70
C ASP A 97 16.10 -4.92 21.96
N ASP A 98 15.01 -4.15 21.90
CA ASP A 98 14.03 -4.07 22.99
C ASP A 98 13.09 -5.28 22.94
N LEU A 99 12.57 -5.61 21.74
CA LEU A 99 11.70 -6.77 21.56
C LEU A 99 12.38 -8.07 21.96
N SER A 100 13.68 -8.23 21.70
CA SER A 100 14.41 -9.44 22.10
C SER A 100 14.57 -9.60 23.60
N LYS A 101 14.56 -8.51 24.35
CA LYS A 101 14.59 -8.53 25.83
C LYS A 101 13.22 -8.81 26.42
N GLU A 102 12.17 -8.18 25.84
CA GLU A 102 10.81 -8.23 26.36
C GLU A 102 10.06 -9.52 25.95
N ILE A 103 10.39 -10.09 24.77
CA ILE A 103 9.75 -11.30 24.24
C ILE A 103 10.82 -12.33 23.86
N PRO A 104 11.47 -12.98 24.85
CA PRO A 104 12.56 -13.94 24.65
C PRO A 104 12.11 -15.26 24.00
N GLU A 105 10.82 -15.51 23.88
CA GLU A 105 10.26 -16.68 23.19
C GLU A 105 10.49 -16.67 21.68
N VAL A 106 10.75 -15.50 21.10
CA VAL A 106 11.09 -15.37 19.68
C VAL A 106 12.52 -15.83 19.44
N ASP A 107 12.71 -16.80 18.54
CA ASP A 107 14.03 -17.39 18.27
C ASP A 107 14.97 -16.46 17.53
N ALA A 108 14.43 -15.58 16.67
CA ALA A 108 15.24 -14.62 15.94
C ALA A 108 14.43 -13.42 15.46
N TYR A 109 15.08 -12.26 15.47
CA TYR A 109 14.56 -10.99 14.93
C TYR A 109 15.40 -10.54 13.73
N PHE A 110 14.72 -10.23 12.62
CA PHE A 110 15.32 -9.75 11.37
C PHE A 110 14.72 -8.42 10.97
N GLY A 111 15.52 -7.57 10.32
CA GLY A 111 15.06 -6.33 9.73
C GLY A 111 14.41 -6.52 8.35
N THR A 112 14.03 -5.41 7.74
CA THR A 112 13.36 -5.39 6.42
C THR A 112 14.26 -5.84 5.27
N ASN A 113 15.58 -5.66 5.41
CA ASN A 113 16.58 -6.01 4.39
C ASN A 113 17.35 -7.30 4.71
N ASP A 114 16.94 -8.05 5.73
CA ASP A 114 17.66 -9.24 6.23
C ASP A 114 17.18 -10.56 5.60
N LEU A 115 16.46 -10.54 4.48
CA LEU A 115 15.91 -11.76 3.85
C LEU A 115 16.95 -12.89 3.66
N PRO A 116 18.18 -12.64 3.15
CA PRO A 116 19.17 -13.71 3.02
C PRO A 116 19.59 -14.31 4.36
N ARG A 117 19.68 -13.49 5.43
CA ARG A 117 20.02 -13.94 6.77
C ARG A 117 18.88 -14.73 7.41
N LEU A 118 17.62 -14.31 7.18
CA LEU A 118 16.43 -15.04 7.62
C LEU A 118 16.39 -16.43 6.97
N LEU A 119 16.57 -16.52 5.66
CA LEU A 119 16.60 -17.79 4.93
C LEU A 119 17.70 -18.71 5.47
N LYS A 120 18.93 -18.20 5.65
CA LYS A 120 20.02 -18.97 6.25
C LYS A 120 19.70 -19.48 7.65
N ASN A 121 19.00 -18.71 8.47
CA ASN A 121 18.53 -19.13 9.80
C ASN A 121 17.54 -20.30 9.74
N LEU A 122 16.79 -20.41 8.64
CA LEU A 122 15.88 -21.52 8.36
C LEU A 122 16.58 -22.71 7.65
N GLY A 123 17.86 -22.60 7.33
CA GLY A 123 18.58 -23.62 6.57
C GLY A 123 18.25 -23.59 5.07
N ALA A 124 17.81 -22.45 4.56
CA ALA A 124 17.50 -22.20 3.16
C ALA A 124 18.55 -21.29 2.53
N ASP A 125 18.83 -21.49 1.23
CA ASP A 125 19.72 -20.65 0.45
C ASP A 125 18.93 -19.54 -0.25
N TYR A 126 19.49 -18.32 -0.28
CA TYR A 126 18.94 -17.24 -1.08
C TYR A 126 19.28 -17.48 -2.56
N LYS A 127 18.25 -17.60 -3.38
CA LYS A 127 18.38 -17.87 -4.82
C LYS A 127 18.26 -16.58 -5.60
N HIS A 128 19.38 -16.03 -6.04
CA HIS A 128 19.46 -14.79 -6.80
C HIS A 128 18.73 -14.85 -8.14
N GLU A 129 18.66 -16.02 -8.76
CA GLU A 129 17.96 -16.26 -10.03
C GLU A 129 16.44 -16.09 -9.94
N LEU A 130 15.90 -16.08 -8.70
CA LEU A 130 14.47 -15.87 -8.45
C LEU A 130 14.08 -14.40 -8.23
N VAL A 131 14.91 -13.45 -8.68
CA VAL A 131 14.54 -12.03 -8.62
C VAL A 131 13.22 -11.80 -9.36
N GLY A 132 12.23 -11.24 -8.65
CA GLY A 132 10.86 -11.02 -9.14
C GLY A 132 9.99 -12.28 -9.20
N GLU A 133 10.47 -13.46 -8.78
CA GLU A 133 9.64 -14.63 -8.55
C GLU A 133 9.15 -14.66 -7.10
N ARG A 134 7.84 -14.74 -6.93
CA ARG A 134 7.20 -14.70 -5.61
C ARG A 134 5.92 -15.52 -5.59
N MET A 135 5.49 -15.93 -4.42
CA MET A 135 4.22 -16.61 -4.22
C MET A 135 3.14 -15.57 -3.95
N LEU A 136 2.32 -15.25 -4.97
CA LEU A 136 1.24 -14.29 -4.81
C LEU A 136 0.22 -14.75 -3.77
N THR A 137 -0.19 -13.81 -2.93
CA THR A 137 -1.25 -13.97 -1.92
C THR A 137 -2.50 -13.18 -2.30
N THR A 138 -2.37 -12.22 -3.19
CA THR A 138 -3.50 -11.52 -3.79
C THR A 138 -4.26 -12.44 -4.77
N PRO A 139 -5.52 -12.14 -5.11
CA PRO A 139 -6.18 -12.76 -6.25
C PRO A 139 -5.32 -12.69 -7.51
N ARG A 140 -5.35 -13.73 -8.35
CA ARG A 140 -4.45 -13.85 -9.50
C ARG A 140 -4.50 -12.68 -10.49
N HIS A 141 -5.61 -11.97 -10.56
CA HIS A 141 -5.84 -10.92 -11.55
C HIS A 141 -5.23 -9.58 -11.19
N PHE A 142 -4.76 -9.37 -9.95
CA PHE A 142 -3.96 -8.19 -9.61
C PHE A 142 -2.77 -8.53 -8.72
N ALA A 143 -1.73 -7.69 -8.77
CA ALA A 143 -0.56 -7.84 -7.93
C ALA A 143 0.01 -6.48 -7.53
N TYR A 144 0.45 -6.35 -6.28
CA TYR A 144 1.30 -5.25 -5.89
C TYR A 144 2.67 -5.41 -6.53
N PHE A 145 3.24 -4.33 -7.05
CA PHE A 145 4.42 -4.34 -7.88
C PHE A 145 5.43 -3.32 -7.37
N LYS A 146 6.41 -3.79 -6.59
CA LYS A 146 7.36 -2.92 -5.89
C LYS A 146 8.48 -2.48 -6.84
N ILE A 147 8.51 -1.18 -7.18
CA ILE A 147 9.46 -0.61 -8.13
C ILE A 147 10.74 -0.08 -7.45
N SER A 148 10.67 0.20 -6.16
CA SER A 148 11.82 0.63 -5.35
C SER A 148 11.58 0.36 -3.87
N GLU A 149 12.65 0.38 -3.08
CA GLU A 149 12.66 0.24 -1.62
C GLU A 149 13.30 1.48 -0.99
N GLY A 150 12.85 1.87 0.22
CA GLY A 150 13.42 2.99 0.98
C GLY A 150 13.00 4.38 0.47
N CYS A 151 13.41 5.43 1.18
CA CYS A 151 13.01 6.80 0.89
C CYS A 151 14.02 7.81 1.39
N ASP A 152 14.41 8.76 0.53
CA ASP A 152 15.35 9.85 0.87
C ASP A 152 14.62 11.17 1.20
N ARG A 153 13.28 11.17 1.28
CA ARG A 153 12.52 12.39 1.62
C ARG A 153 12.69 12.77 3.09
N PRO A 154 12.91 14.06 3.38
CA PRO A 154 13.18 14.54 4.73
C PRO A 154 11.92 14.82 5.56
N CYS A 155 10.79 14.16 5.26
CA CYS A 155 9.52 14.40 5.96
C CYS A 155 9.67 14.24 7.47
N SER A 156 9.37 15.30 8.22
CA SER A 156 9.71 15.39 9.63
C SER A 156 8.99 14.39 10.54
N PHE A 157 7.84 13.89 10.12
CA PHE A 157 6.99 12.95 10.87
C PHE A 157 7.22 11.47 10.49
N CYS A 158 8.04 11.22 9.48
CA CYS A 158 8.10 9.91 8.84
C CYS A 158 9.26 9.07 9.36
N ALA A 159 8.95 7.89 9.87
CA ALA A 159 9.94 6.92 10.34
C ALA A 159 10.41 5.94 9.24
N ILE A 160 9.93 6.06 8.00
CA ILE A 160 10.25 5.14 6.90
C ILE A 160 11.77 5.00 6.67
N PRO A 161 12.58 6.08 6.63
CA PRO A 161 14.03 5.93 6.44
C PRO A 161 14.71 5.09 7.53
N LEU A 162 14.15 5.08 8.76
CA LEU A 162 14.67 4.28 9.88
C LEU A 162 14.36 2.78 9.74
N MET A 163 13.35 2.44 8.93
CA MET A 163 12.87 1.06 8.77
C MET A 163 13.27 0.45 7.42
N ARG A 164 13.28 1.25 6.37
CA ARG A 164 13.44 0.81 4.98
C ARG A 164 14.72 1.34 4.31
N GLY A 165 15.46 2.19 5.01
CA GLY A 165 16.71 2.76 4.53
C GLY A 165 16.54 3.78 3.41
N LYS A 166 17.63 3.99 2.66
CA LYS A 166 17.69 4.89 1.51
C LYS A 166 16.93 4.33 0.32
N HIS A 167 16.56 5.22 -0.60
CA HIS A 167 15.89 4.84 -1.84
C HIS A 167 16.79 3.98 -2.73
N VAL A 168 16.30 2.82 -3.15
CA VAL A 168 16.95 1.89 -4.07
C VAL A 168 15.94 1.45 -5.12
N SER A 169 16.16 1.83 -6.38
CA SER A 169 15.32 1.46 -7.52
C SER A 169 15.66 0.07 -8.06
N THR A 170 14.64 -0.66 -8.51
CA THR A 170 14.84 -1.88 -9.30
C THR A 170 15.03 -1.50 -10.77
N PRO A 171 15.99 -2.09 -11.52
CA PRO A 171 16.18 -1.81 -12.95
C PRO A 171 14.91 -2.04 -13.79
N ILE A 172 14.72 -1.22 -14.84
CA ILE A 172 13.53 -1.32 -15.71
C ILE A 172 13.43 -2.72 -16.32
N GLU A 173 14.53 -3.29 -16.75
CA GLU A 173 14.62 -4.60 -17.39
C GLU A 173 14.11 -5.73 -16.47
N ASP A 174 14.48 -5.69 -15.19
CA ASP A 174 14.05 -6.66 -14.18
C ASP A 174 12.55 -6.51 -13.89
N LEU A 175 12.06 -5.28 -13.80
CA LEU A 175 10.64 -4.99 -13.61
C LEU A 175 9.80 -5.44 -14.82
N VAL A 176 10.27 -5.21 -16.04
CA VAL A 176 9.60 -5.71 -17.25
C VAL A 176 9.58 -7.24 -17.28
N ALA A 177 10.66 -7.91 -16.89
CA ALA A 177 10.72 -9.35 -16.79
C ALA A 177 9.72 -9.90 -15.74
N GLU A 178 9.63 -9.26 -14.57
CA GLU A 178 8.63 -9.61 -13.55
C GLU A 178 7.20 -9.39 -14.07
N ALA A 179 6.90 -8.26 -14.71
CA ALA A 179 5.58 -7.96 -15.26
C ALA A 179 5.15 -8.99 -16.31
N LYS A 180 6.06 -9.44 -17.19
CA LYS A 180 5.79 -10.50 -18.17
C LYS A 180 5.45 -11.85 -17.50
N ARG A 181 6.16 -12.21 -16.43
CA ARG A 181 5.85 -13.44 -15.64
C ARG A 181 4.46 -13.35 -15.00
N LEU A 182 4.13 -12.20 -14.39
CA LEU A 182 2.82 -11.96 -13.79
C LEU A 182 1.71 -12.02 -14.85
N ALA A 183 1.88 -11.38 -16.01
CA ALA A 183 0.92 -11.44 -17.12
C ALA A 183 0.68 -12.88 -17.60
N THR A 184 1.76 -13.66 -17.76
CA THR A 184 1.68 -15.10 -18.13
C THR A 184 0.94 -15.91 -17.07
N ALA A 185 1.09 -15.57 -15.78
CA ALA A 185 0.37 -16.21 -14.69
C ALA A 185 -1.11 -15.78 -14.57
N GLY A 186 -1.56 -14.81 -15.38
CA GLY A 186 -2.94 -14.34 -15.43
C GLY A 186 -3.22 -13.02 -14.74
N THR A 187 -2.21 -12.31 -14.29
CA THR A 187 -2.36 -10.96 -13.70
C THR A 187 -2.84 -9.99 -14.79
N ARG A 188 -3.88 -9.23 -14.49
CA ARG A 188 -4.50 -8.22 -15.35
C ARG A 188 -4.20 -6.79 -14.92
N GLU A 189 -3.92 -6.57 -13.64
CA GLU A 189 -3.57 -5.28 -13.08
C GLU A 189 -2.30 -5.40 -12.23
N ILE A 190 -1.37 -4.45 -12.42
CA ILE A 190 -0.23 -4.24 -11.53
C ILE A 190 -0.36 -2.88 -10.84
N LEU A 191 -0.19 -2.90 -9.51
CA LEU A 191 -0.23 -1.70 -8.67
C LEU A 191 1.20 -1.32 -8.31
N LEU A 192 1.72 -0.27 -8.93
CA LEU A 192 3.08 0.19 -8.68
C LEU A 192 3.18 0.78 -7.28
N ILE A 193 3.99 0.17 -6.44
CA ILE A 193 4.21 0.59 -5.05
C ILE A 193 5.68 0.93 -4.80
N ALA A 194 5.88 1.95 -3.97
CA ALA A 194 7.16 2.40 -3.45
C ALA A 194 6.90 3.19 -2.16
N GLN A 195 7.92 3.71 -1.52
CA GLN A 195 7.76 4.76 -0.51
C GLN A 195 7.62 6.14 -1.15
N ASP A 196 8.29 6.35 -2.29
CA ASP A 196 8.12 7.48 -3.20
C ASP A 196 8.38 7.03 -4.64
N SER A 197 7.34 6.84 -5.43
CA SER A 197 7.44 6.41 -6.83
C SER A 197 8.06 7.49 -7.73
N THR A 198 7.95 8.78 -7.36
CA THR A 198 8.47 9.90 -8.17
C THR A 198 10.00 10.01 -8.14
N TYR A 199 10.65 9.31 -7.21
CA TYR A 199 12.12 9.26 -7.10
C TYR A 199 12.75 8.17 -7.98
N TYR A 200 11.93 7.30 -8.54
CA TYR A 200 12.38 6.13 -9.31
C TYR A 200 13.42 6.48 -10.37
N GLY A 201 14.53 5.75 -10.32
CA GLY A 201 15.63 5.81 -11.27
C GLY A 201 16.70 6.87 -10.95
N LEU A 202 16.46 7.76 -9.99
CA LEU A 202 17.42 8.82 -9.68
C LEU A 202 18.76 8.27 -9.17
N ASP A 203 18.72 7.19 -8.40
CA ASP A 203 19.86 6.50 -7.80
C ASP A 203 20.69 5.70 -8.83
N ILE A 204 20.02 4.96 -9.72
CA ILE A 204 20.70 4.04 -10.66
C ILE A 204 20.94 4.63 -12.05
N TYR A 205 20.17 5.64 -12.47
CA TYR A 205 20.28 6.27 -13.81
C TYR A 205 20.71 7.74 -13.75
N GLY A 206 20.89 8.32 -12.55
CA GLY A 206 21.20 9.75 -12.36
C GLY A 206 20.08 10.72 -12.73
N LYS A 207 18.89 10.22 -13.09
CA LYS A 207 17.68 10.99 -13.41
C LYS A 207 16.43 10.19 -13.14
N ARG A 208 15.30 10.89 -12.97
CA ARG A 208 14.00 10.22 -12.80
C ARG A 208 13.59 9.51 -14.08
N ARG A 209 13.16 8.27 -13.97
CA ARG A 209 12.80 7.39 -15.09
C ARG A 209 11.41 6.76 -14.94
N LEU A 210 10.53 7.35 -14.10
CA LEU A 210 9.20 6.80 -13.88
C LEU A 210 8.36 6.77 -15.17
N ALA A 211 8.42 7.82 -15.99
CA ALA A 211 7.74 7.86 -17.29
C ALA A 211 8.24 6.75 -18.24
N ASP A 212 9.55 6.52 -18.27
CA ASP A 212 10.14 5.45 -19.08
C ASP A 212 9.72 4.06 -18.59
N LEU A 213 9.69 3.87 -17.27
CA LEU A 213 9.20 2.63 -16.68
C LEU A 213 7.72 2.38 -17.02
N LEU A 214 6.86 3.40 -16.88
CA LEU A 214 5.44 3.28 -17.24
C LEU A 214 5.25 2.91 -18.72
N LYS A 215 6.02 3.51 -19.63
CA LYS A 215 6.01 3.14 -21.07
C LYS A 215 6.39 1.68 -21.25
N ALA A 216 7.52 1.25 -20.69
CA ALA A 216 8.01 -0.12 -20.82
C ALA A 216 7.04 -1.16 -20.25
N LEU A 217 6.42 -0.87 -19.09
CA LEU A 217 5.41 -1.75 -18.49
C LEU A 217 4.11 -1.75 -19.30
N SER A 218 3.72 -0.61 -19.90
CA SER A 218 2.51 -0.53 -20.72
C SER A 218 2.59 -1.33 -22.03
N ASP A 219 3.81 -1.64 -22.47
CA ASP A 219 4.06 -2.48 -23.65
C ASP A 219 4.04 -3.99 -23.31
N VAL A 220 3.88 -4.36 -22.04
CA VAL A 220 3.76 -5.78 -21.63
C VAL A 220 2.36 -6.31 -21.95
N GLU A 221 2.32 -7.26 -22.89
CA GLU A 221 1.07 -7.91 -23.29
C GLU A 221 0.41 -8.66 -22.12
N GLY A 222 -0.90 -8.54 -22.00
CA GLY A 222 -1.69 -9.20 -20.95
C GLY A 222 -1.97 -8.30 -19.74
N ILE A 223 -1.21 -7.24 -19.50
CA ILE A 223 -1.48 -6.24 -18.45
C ILE A 223 -2.52 -5.24 -18.95
N GLY A 224 -3.70 -5.29 -18.38
CA GLY A 224 -4.84 -4.45 -18.75
C GLY A 224 -4.91 -3.13 -17.98
N TRP A 225 -4.33 -3.07 -16.76
CA TRP A 225 -4.16 -1.86 -15.97
C TRP A 225 -2.82 -1.80 -15.24
N ILE A 226 -2.25 -0.59 -15.23
CA ILE A 226 -1.08 -0.19 -14.44
C ILE A 226 -1.52 0.99 -13.59
N ARG A 227 -1.49 0.83 -12.27
CA ARG A 227 -1.95 1.86 -11.31
C ARG A 227 -0.78 2.42 -10.54
N LEU A 228 -0.66 3.76 -10.49
CA LEU A 228 0.43 4.46 -9.83
C LEU A 228 0.04 4.90 -8.42
N HIS A 229 0.80 4.43 -7.42
CA HIS A 229 0.66 4.83 -6.03
C HIS A 229 1.86 5.61 -5.52
N TYR A 230 1.68 6.32 -4.41
CA TYR A 230 2.72 6.98 -3.61
C TYR A 230 3.53 8.02 -4.37
N ALA A 231 2.85 8.91 -5.11
CA ALA A 231 3.48 10.03 -5.78
C ALA A 231 3.75 11.19 -4.82
N PHE A 232 4.99 11.68 -4.76
CA PHE A 232 5.34 12.82 -3.93
C PHE A 232 5.11 14.13 -4.69
N PRO A 233 4.49 15.17 -4.06
CA PRO A 233 4.10 16.38 -4.78
C PRO A 233 5.28 17.25 -5.21
N ALA A 234 6.30 17.44 -4.33
CA ALA A 234 7.42 18.32 -4.64
C ALA A 234 8.34 17.73 -5.71
N GLY A 235 8.40 18.42 -6.85
CA GLY A 235 9.16 17.99 -8.02
C GLY A 235 8.57 16.76 -8.68
N PHE A 236 7.25 16.62 -8.73
CA PHE A 236 6.56 15.58 -9.48
C PHE A 236 6.98 15.64 -10.97
N PRO A 237 7.37 14.50 -11.57
CA PRO A 237 7.79 14.46 -12.97
C PRO A 237 6.57 14.56 -13.90
N LEU A 238 6.42 15.73 -14.55
CA LEU A 238 5.23 16.03 -15.38
C LEU A 238 5.11 15.19 -16.65
N ASP A 239 6.19 14.62 -17.14
CA ASP A 239 6.22 13.67 -18.27
C ASP A 239 5.45 12.37 -17.99
N VAL A 240 5.26 12.01 -16.72
CA VAL A 240 4.39 10.91 -16.30
C VAL A 240 2.94 11.15 -16.73
N LEU A 241 2.45 12.40 -16.68
CA LEU A 241 1.08 12.75 -17.07
C LEU A 241 0.83 12.53 -18.57
N ASP A 242 1.82 12.79 -19.40
CA ASP A 242 1.72 12.55 -20.84
C ASP A 242 1.58 11.05 -21.13
N VAL A 243 2.36 10.22 -20.42
CA VAL A 243 2.25 8.75 -20.55
C VAL A 243 0.89 8.25 -20.04
N MET A 244 0.39 8.78 -18.94
CA MET A 244 -0.95 8.42 -18.40
C MET A 244 -2.08 8.81 -19.38
N ARG A 245 -1.93 9.92 -20.11
CA ARG A 245 -2.89 10.34 -21.12
C ARG A 245 -2.85 9.45 -22.37
N GLU A 246 -1.64 9.08 -22.83
CA GLU A 246 -1.40 8.42 -24.11
C GLU A 246 -1.59 6.90 -24.06
N ARG A 247 -1.40 6.28 -22.91
CA ARG A 247 -1.45 4.81 -22.74
C ARG A 247 -2.76 4.37 -22.10
N PRO A 248 -3.64 3.66 -22.82
CA PRO A 248 -4.99 3.32 -22.34
C PRO A 248 -5.01 2.26 -21.22
N ASN A 249 -3.91 1.53 -21.03
CA ASN A 249 -3.76 0.57 -19.94
C ASN A 249 -3.09 1.16 -18.69
N ILE A 250 -2.75 2.45 -18.68
CA ILE A 250 -2.39 3.14 -17.45
C ILE A 250 -3.67 3.73 -16.86
N ALA A 251 -4.04 3.26 -15.66
CA ALA A 251 -5.24 3.72 -14.98
C ALA A 251 -5.19 5.24 -14.73
N LYS A 252 -6.26 5.94 -15.05
CA LYS A 252 -6.41 7.37 -14.73
C LYS A 252 -6.66 7.56 -13.24
N TYR A 253 -5.66 7.24 -12.47
CA TYR A 253 -5.65 7.25 -11.02
C TYR A 253 -4.27 7.65 -10.53
N LEU A 254 -4.21 8.60 -9.59
CA LEU A 254 -2.96 9.04 -8.98
C LEU A 254 -3.15 9.21 -7.48
N ASP A 255 -2.41 8.39 -6.70
CA ASP A 255 -2.33 8.53 -5.26
C ASP A 255 -1.16 9.44 -4.89
N MET A 256 -1.48 10.64 -4.37
CA MET A 256 -0.52 11.68 -4.00
C MET A 256 -0.78 12.15 -2.56
N PRO A 257 -0.10 11.58 -1.55
CA PRO A 257 -0.24 12.01 -0.18
C PRO A 257 0.28 13.45 0.03
N LEU A 258 -0.62 14.41 0.18
CA LEU A 258 -0.29 15.84 0.36
C LEU A 258 0.00 16.20 1.81
N GLN A 259 -0.59 15.48 2.75
CA GLN A 259 -0.43 15.54 4.20
C GLN A 259 -1.07 16.77 4.87
N HIS A 260 -0.94 17.96 4.32
CA HIS A 260 -1.56 19.19 4.80
C HIS A 260 -1.66 20.24 3.67
N VAL A 261 -2.31 21.38 3.93
CA VAL A 261 -2.40 22.51 2.99
C VAL A 261 -1.77 23.78 3.52
N SER A 262 -1.82 24.06 4.84
CA SER A 262 -1.24 25.27 5.42
C SER A 262 0.28 25.32 5.18
N ASP A 263 0.76 26.44 4.63
CA ASP A 263 2.19 26.62 4.33
C ASP A 263 3.07 26.46 5.58
N LYS A 264 2.59 26.93 6.73
CA LYS A 264 3.25 26.73 8.02
C LYS A 264 3.41 25.25 8.34
N MET A 265 2.36 24.45 8.15
CA MET A 265 2.40 23.03 8.43
C MET A 265 3.26 22.27 7.40
N LEU A 266 3.11 22.57 6.11
CA LEU A 266 3.93 21.98 5.04
C LEU A 266 5.42 22.24 5.24
N ALA A 267 5.80 23.44 5.69
CA ALA A 267 7.18 23.78 6.04
C ALA A 267 7.68 22.98 7.25
N SER A 268 6.90 22.91 8.33
CA SER A 268 7.22 22.12 9.54
C SER A 268 7.29 20.61 9.26
N MET A 269 6.42 20.11 8.40
CA MET A 269 6.41 18.73 7.91
C MET A 269 7.54 18.45 6.90
N ARG A 270 8.30 19.47 6.47
CA ARG A 270 9.38 19.37 5.46
C ARG A 270 8.90 18.79 4.14
N ARG A 271 7.71 19.21 3.66
CA ARG A 271 7.12 18.67 2.43
C ARG A 271 7.72 19.26 1.15
N GLY A 272 8.48 20.33 1.21
CA GLY A 272 9.15 20.95 0.06
C GLY A 272 8.17 21.57 -0.96
N THR A 273 6.94 21.86 -0.55
CA THR A 273 5.88 22.47 -1.36
C THR A 273 5.14 23.54 -0.56
N THR A 274 4.27 24.29 -1.22
CA THR A 274 3.37 25.28 -0.62
C THR A 274 1.93 25.02 -1.09
N LYS A 275 0.95 25.65 -0.43
CA LYS A 275 -0.47 25.62 -0.87
C LYS A 275 -0.61 25.99 -2.34
N ALA A 276 0.01 27.11 -2.75
CA ALA A 276 -0.07 27.60 -4.12
C ALA A 276 0.51 26.58 -5.12
N LYS A 277 1.72 26.05 -4.87
CA LYS A 277 2.35 25.02 -5.73
C LYS A 277 1.55 23.73 -5.77
N THR A 278 0.93 23.35 -4.66
CA THR A 278 0.08 22.16 -4.62
C THR A 278 -1.19 22.35 -5.44
N ALA A 279 -1.84 23.51 -5.33
CA ALA A 279 -3.02 23.84 -6.12
C ALA A 279 -2.71 23.88 -7.64
N GLU A 280 -1.58 24.50 -8.01
CA GLU A 280 -1.09 24.51 -9.40
C GLU A 280 -0.83 23.10 -9.92
N LEU A 281 -0.18 22.25 -9.15
CA LEU A 281 0.07 20.85 -9.52
C LEU A 281 -1.24 20.09 -9.72
N VAL A 282 -2.20 20.20 -8.82
CA VAL A 282 -3.52 19.55 -8.92
C VAL A 282 -4.26 20.02 -10.18
N ALA A 283 -4.24 21.32 -10.48
CA ALA A 283 -4.82 21.89 -11.70
C ALA A 283 -4.14 21.31 -12.96
N THR A 284 -2.80 21.30 -12.99
CA THR A 284 -2.00 20.74 -14.11
C THR A 284 -2.30 19.27 -14.32
N ILE A 285 -2.42 18.47 -13.26
CA ILE A 285 -2.74 17.04 -13.37
C ILE A 285 -4.12 16.85 -14.03
N ARG A 286 -5.15 17.57 -13.58
CA ARG A 286 -6.50 17.48 -14.13
C ARG A 286 -6.60 17.97 -15.55
N GLU A 287 -5.86 19.02 -15.90
CA GLU A 287 -5.78 19.55 -17.28
C GLU A 287 -5.12 18.56 -18.23
N ARG A 288 -3.96 17.99 -17.85
CA ARG A 288 -3.19 17.08 -18.73
C ARG A 288 -3.80 15.70 -18.85
N VAL A 289 -4.49 15.21 -17.80
CA VAL A 289 -5.13 13.89 -17.79
C VAL A 289 -6.62 14.06 -17.45
N PRO A 290 -7.46 14.43 -18.41
CA PRO A 290 -8.89 14.62 -18.18
C PRO A 290 -9.56 13.36 -17.63
N GLY A 291 -10.35 13.52 -16.57
CA GLY A 291 -11.05 12.43 -15.91
C GLY A 291 -10.20 11.62 -14.93
N ILE A 292 -8.98 12.06 -14.59
CA ILE A 292 -8.15 11.39 -13.59
C ILE A 292 -8.78 11.47 -12.20
N ALA A 293 -8.81 10.33 -11.50
CA ALA A 293 -9.15 10.26 -10.09
C ALA A 293 -7.91 10.60 -9.24
N LEU A 294 -8.01 11.62 -8.41
CA LEU A 294 -6.98 12.01 -7.47
C LEU A 294 -7.30 11.47 -6.08
N ARG A 295 -6.40 10.63 -5.57
CA ARG A 295 -6.39 10.16 -4.20
C ARG A 295 -5.35 10.93 -3.40
N THR A 296 -5.70 11.34 -2.19
CA THR A 296 -4.77 11.98 -1.27
C THR A 296 -4.87 11.42 0.13
N THR A 297 -3.85 11.71 0.92
CA THR A 297 -3.80 11.41 2.35
C THR A 297 -3.40 12.67 3.09
N LEU A 298 -4.12 12.97 4.19
CA LEU A 298 -3.85 14.11 5.07
C LEU A 298 -3.53 13.63 6.48
N ILE A 299 -2.94 14.52 7.28
CA ILE A 299 -2.65 14.30 8.70
C ILE A 299 -3.34 15.41 9.51
N ALA A 300 -4.16 15.02 10.49
CA ALA A 300 -4.79 15.92 11.43
C ALA A 300 -4.05 15.93 12.77
N GLY A 301 -3.87 17.11 13.34
CA GLY A 301 -3.30 17.26 14.68
C GLY A 301 -1.78 17.15 14.74
N TYR A 302 -1.09 17.50 13.66
CA TYR A 302 0.38 17.64 13.68
C TYR A 302 0.82 18.70 14.69
N PRO A 303 1.99 18.56 15.37
CA PRO A 303 2.48 19.52 16.35
C PRO A 303 2.47 20.97 15.83
N GLY A 304 1.80 21.84 16.58
CA GLY A 304 1.65 23.26 16.23
C GLY A 304 0.53 23.58 15.24
N GLU A 305 -0.28 22.58 14.80
CA GLU A 305 -1.49 22.82 14.00
C GLU A 305 -2.52 23.58 14.82
N THR A 306 -2.86 24.78 14.39
CA THR A 306 -3.87 25.62 15.03
C THR A 306 -5.28 25.30 14.51
N LYS A 307 -6.30 25.83 15.18
CA LYS A 307 -7.69 25.75 14.68
C LYS A 307 -7.81 26.36 13.28
N LYS A 308 -7.12 27.49 13.02
CA LYS A 308 -7.10 28.15 11.70
C LYS A 308 -6.47 27.27 10.62
N ASP A 309 -5.33 26.62 10.92
CA ASP A 309 -4.68 25.70 9.97
C ASP A 309 -5.59 24.53 9.59
N HIS A 310 -6.35 24.02 10.58
CA HIS A 310 -7.33 22.95 10.34
C HIS A 310 -8.55 23.44 9.54
N GLU A 311 -9.11 24.61 9.86
CA GLU A 311 -10.24 25.19 9.11
C GLU A 311 -9.83 25.45 7.65
N GLU A 312 -8.61 25.93 7.41
CA GLU A 312 -8.06 26.10 6.07
C GLU A 312 -7.97 24.75 5.33
N MET A 313 -7.58 23.66 6.01
CA MET A 313 -7.53 22.33 5.41
C MET A 313 -8.92 21.83 5.04
N VAL A 314 -9.91 22.00 5.89
CA VAL A 314 -11.31 21.61 5.63
C VAL A 314 -11.87 22.35 4.41
N GLU A 315 -11.65 23.68 4.33
CA GLU A 315 -12.13 24.47 3.20
C GLU A 315 -11.42 24.10 1.90
N TRP A 316 -10.12 23.89 1.96
CA TRP A 316 -9.35 23.45 0.79
C TRP A 316 -9.79 22.08 0.27
N VAL A 317 -10.15 21.12 1.11
CA VAL A 317 -10.73 19.82 0.69
C VAL A 317 -12.05 20.06 -0.03
N ARG A 318 -12.91 20.96 0.47
CA ARG A 318 -14.18 21.32 -0.16
C ARG A 318 -13.99 21.94 -1.55
N GLU A 319 -13.02 22.83 -1.68
CA GLU A 319 -12.69 23.50 -2.95
C GLU A 319 -12.02 22.55 -3.96
N THR A 320 -11.08 21.72 -3.49
CA THR A 320 -10.26 20.86 -4.36
C THR A 320 -11.03 19.64 -4.83
N ARG A 321 -11.97 19.11 -4.02
CA ARG A 321 -12.84 17.97 -4.36
C ARG A 321 -12.02 16.77 -4.84
N PHE A 322 -11.27 16.17 -3.92
CA PHE A 322 -10.55 14.93 -4.21
C PHE A 322 -11.52 13.78 -4.45
N ASP A 323 -11.20 12.91 -5.40
CA ASP A 323 -12.01 11.72 -5.69
C ASP A 323 -11.96 10.73 -4.53
N ARG A 324 -10.78 10.58 -3.93
CA ARG A 324 -10.53 9.74 -2.76
C ARG A 324 -9.65 10.48 -1.76
N LEU A 325 -9.99 10.40 -0.49
CA LEU A 325 -9.21 11.01 0.58
C LEU A 325 -9.20 10.12 1.81
N GLY A 326 -8.02 9.87 2.34
CA GLY A 326 -7.83 9.32 3.67
C GLY A 326 -7.21 10.37 4.59
N ILE A 327 -7.53 10.32 5.89
CA ILE A 327 -6.90 11.18 6.89
C ILE A 327 -6.46 10.36 8.09
N PHE A 328 -5.24 10.62 8.56
CA PHE A 328 -4.70 10.00 9.77
C PHE A 328 -4.62 11.03 10.90
N GLU A 329 -4.88 10.58 12.11
CA GLU A 329 -4.47 11.30 13.30
C GLU A 329 -2.95 11.27 13.40
N TYR A 330 -2.31 12.39 13.74
CA TYR A 330 -0.85 12.42 13.91
C TYR A 330 -0.39 11.47 15.00
N SER A 331 0.52 10.57 14.66
CA SER A 331 1.23 9.67 15.57
C SER A 331 2.61 10.27 15.90
N HIS A 332 2.94 10.37 17.19
CA HIS A 332 4.18 10.99 17.68
C HIS A 332 5.32 9.96 17.67
N GLU A 333 5.90 9.73 16.49
CA GLU A 333 6.86 8.65 16.25
C GLU A 333 8.27 8.99 16.73
N GLU A 334 8.80 8.14 17.60
CA GLU A 334 10.17 8.24 18.13
C GLU A 334 11.23 8.29 17.03
N ASN A 335 12.33 8.99 17.31
CA ASN A 335 13.46 9.15 16.41
C ASN A 335 13.13 9.88 15.08
N THR A 336 11.94 10.44 14.94
CA THR A 336 11.62 11.37 13.85
C THR A 336 11.92 12.81 14.27
N HIS A 337 12.11 13.72 13.29
CA HIS A 337 12.29 15.14 13.65
C HIS A 337 11.05 15.72 14.34
N ALA A 338 9.84 15.31 13.93
CA ALA A 338 8.62 15.81 14.55
C ALA A 338 8.48 15.37 16.02
N PHE A 339 9.14 14.31 16.44
CA PHE A 339 9.18 13.89 17.85
C PHE A 339 9.86 14.92 18.76
N THR A 340 10.77 15.75 18.22
CA THR A 340 11.40 16.83 18.99
C THR A 340 10.48 18.03 19.22
N LEU A 341 9.35 18.09 18.51
CA LEU A 341 8.34 19.13 18.66
C LEU A 341 7.38 18.77 19.80
N LYS A 342 6.86 19.77 20.50
CA LYS A 342 5.83 19.52 21.50
C LYS A 342 4.53 19.07 20.82
N ASP A 343 4.07 17.86 21.11
CA ASP A 343 2.74 17.40 20.71
C ASP A 343 1.67 18.08 21.56
N ASN A 344 1.20 19.21 21.06
CA ASN A 344 0.30 20.11 21.76
C ASN A 344 -1.18 20.01 21.31
N VAL A 345 -1.50 19.06 20.44
CA VAL A 345 -2.89 18.78 20.02
C VAL A 345 -3.37 17.51 20.73
N PRO A 346 -4.33 17.62 21.66
CA PRO A 346 -4.84 16.45 22.38
C PRO A 346 -5.44 15.39 21.46
N ALA A 347 -5.35 14.11 21.81
CA ALA A 347 -5.87 12.99 21.00
C ALA A 347 -7.35 13.17 20.61
N LYS A 348 -8.20 13.61 21.57
CA LYS A 348 -9.62 13.90 21.27
C LYS A 348 -9.79 14.96 20.17
N GLU A 349 -8.91 15.97 20.17
CA GLU A 349 -8.96 17.04 19.16
C GLU A 349 -8.42 16.55 17.81
N LYS A 350 -7.35 15.71 17.77
CA LYS A 350 -6.87 15.07 16.56
C LYS A 350 -8.00 14.27 15.90
N LYS A 351 -8.69 13.43 16.68
CA LYS A 351 -9.84 12.65 16.22
C LYS A 351 -10.97 13.52 15.69
N ARG A 352 -11.36 14.59 16.42
CA ARG A 352 -12.38 15.52 15.98
C ARG A 352 -12.03 16.19 14.66
N ARG A 353 -10.77 16.58 14.48
CA ARG A 353 -10.27 17.20 13.24
C ARG A 353 -10.31 16.22 12.08
N ALA A 354 -9.88 14.99 12.27
CA ALA A 354 -9.95 13.96 11.25
C ALA A 354 -11.41 13.71 10.82
N GLN A 355 -12.32 13.57 11.78
CA GLN A 355 -13.75 13.39 11.50
C GLN A 355 -14.37 14.55 10.72
N ALA A 356 -13.99 15.80 11.03
CA ALA A 356 -14.50 16.97 10.32
C ALA A 356 -14.09 16.98 8.83
N VAL A 357 -12.87 16.58 8.51
CA VAL A 357 -12.40 16.43 7.12
C VAL A 357 -13.12 15.29 6.42
N MET A 358 -13.28 14.13 7.10
CA MET A 358 -13.98 12.99 6.51
C MET A 358 -15.45 13.26 6.24
N ALA A 359 -16.15 14.05 7.07
CA ALA A 359 -17.51 14.44 6.80
C ALA A 359 -17.65 15.23 5.49
N VAL A 360 -16.75 16.19 5.25
CA VAL A 360 -16.75 16.94 3.99
C VAL A 360 -16.41 16.02 2.80
N GLN A 361 -15.46 15.10 2.96
CA GLN A 361 -15.09 14.17 1.90
C GLN A 361 -16.22 13.19 1.57
N GLN A 362 -17.01 12.77 2.55
CA GLN A 362 -18.16 11.90 2.35
C GLN A 362 -19.19 12.55 1.42
N ASP A 363 -19.52 13.83 1.65
CA ASP A 363 -20.43 14.60 0.78
C ASP A 363 -19.86 14.70 -0.65
N ILE A 364 -18.57 15.03 -0.79
CA ILE A 364 -17.88 15.10 -2.08
C ILE A 364 -17.91 13.74 -2.80
N SER A 365 -17.66 12.66 -2.09
CA SER A 365 -17.67 11.31 -2.66
C SER A 365 -19.08 10.92 -3.15
N ALA A 366 -20.12 11.25 -2.38
CA ALA A 366 -21.49 11.02 -2.77
C ALA A 366 -21.86 11.77 -4.07
N GLU A 367 -21.51 13.04 -4.18
CA GLU A 367 -21.76 13.85 -5.38
C GLU A 367 -20.99 13.32 -6.61
N ILE A 368 -19.70 12.98 -6.45
CA ILE A 368 -18.89 12.41 -7.53
C ILE A 368 -19.47 11.08 -8.00
N ASN A 369 -19.84 10.19 -7.07
CA ASN A 369 -20.43 8.91 -7.40
C ASN A 369 -21.82 9.07 -8.07
N ALA A 370 -22.67 9.96 -7.56
CA ALA A 370 -23.95 10.27 -8.19
C ALA A 370 -23.79 10.74 -9.65
N SER A 371 -22.73 11.49 -9.96
CA SER A 371 -22.43 11.93 -11.32
C SER A 371 -22.06 10.80 -12.30
N LYS A 372 -21.77 9.60 -11.78
CA LYS A 372 -21.45 8.40 -12.57
C LYS A 372 -22.68 7.60 -12.99
N VAL A 373 -23.85 7.84 -12.37
CA VAL A 373 -25.09 7.14 -12.72
C VAL A 373 -25.46 7.36 -14.19
N GLY A 374 -25.81 6.28 -14.87
CA GLY A 374 -26.09 6.25 -16.31
C GLY A 374 -24.86 6.10 -17.20
N LYS A 375 -23.64 6.26 -16.68
CA LYS A 375 -22.41 6.10 -17.44
C LYS A 375 -21.93 4.64 -17.42
N THR A 376 -21.19 4.25 -18.47
CA THR A 376 -20.57 2.94 -18.62
C THR A 376 -19.09 3.03 -18.29
N PHE A 377 -18.60 2.10 -17.48
CA PHE A 377 -17.20 1.98 -17.11
C PHE A 377 -16.67 0.59 -17.42
N ARG A 378 -15.38 0.51 -17.75
CA ARG A 378 -14.63 -0.72 -17.74
C ARG A 378 -14.33 -1.09 -16.28
N VAL A 379 -14.73 -2.28 -15.85
CA VAL A 379 -14.63 -2.76 -14.46
C VAL A 379 -13.86 -4.07 -14.44
N LEU A 380 -12.86 -4.20 -13.59
CA LEU A 380 -12.19 -5.47 -13.28
C LEU A 380 -12.99 -6.17 -12.17
N ILE A 381 -13.40 -7.39 -12.41
CA ILE A 381 -14.19 -8.17 -11.44
C ILE A 381 -13.25 -8.86 -10.46
N ASP A 382 -13.27 -8.44 -9.20
CA ASP A 382 -12.32 -8.92 -8.20
C ASP A 382 -12.78 -10.20 -7.49
N ARG A 383 -14.07 -10.30 -7.16
CA ARG A 383 -14.60 -11.44 -6.39
C ARG A 383 -16.11 -11.58 -6.53
N LYS A 384 -16.59 -12.73 -6.08
CA LYS A 384 -18.02 -12.93 -5.81
C LYS A 384 -18.20 -13.03 -4.29
N GLU A 385 -19.09 -12.22 -3.76
CA GLU A 385 -19.39 -12.16 -2.33
C GLU A 385 -20.90 -12.12 -2.11
N GLY A 386 -21.43 -13.12 -1.44
CA GLY A 386 -22.87 -13.25 -1.22
C GLY A 386 -23.65 -13.25 -2.54
N LYS A 387 -24.52 -12.25 -2.72
CA LYS A 387 -25.39 -12.09 -3.90
C LYS A 387 -24.78 -11.18 -4.97
N ASN A 388 -23.55 -10.70 -4.80
CA ASN A 388 -22.94 -9.75 -5.71
C ASN A 388 -21.65 -10.27 -6.31
N PHE A 389 -21.40 -9.93 -7.60
CA PHE A 389 -20.05 -9.75 -8.10
C PHE A 389 -19.56 -8.37 -7.70
N ILE A 390 -18.32 -8.29 -7.28
CA ILE A 390 -17.65 -7.07 -6.82
C ILE A 390 -16.46 -6.81 -7.73
N GLY A 391 -16.35 -5.58 -8.21
CA GLY A 391 -15.25 -5.15 -9.05
C GLY A 391 -14.88 -3.70 -8.81
N ARG A 392 -13.92 -3.19 -9.58
CA ARG A 392 -13.41 -1.82 -9.47
C ARG A 392 -13.29 -1.18 -10.84
N THR A 393 -13.47 0.14 -10.85
CA THR A 393 -13.15 0.94 -12.03
C THR A 393 -11.65 1.29 -12.09
N GLU A 394 -11.20 1.90 -13.18
CA GLU A 394 -9.84 2.45 -13.24
C GLU A 394 -9.55 3.54 -12.20
N HIS A 395 -10.59 4.10 -11.60
CA HIS A 395 -10.51 5.16 -10.58
C HIS A 395 -10.41 4.66 -9.14
N ASP A 396 -10.37 3.33 -8.94
CA ASP A 396 -10.47 2.73 -7.61
C ASP A 396 -9.40 1.65 -7.41
N SER A 397 -8.62 1.78 -6.34
CA SER A 397 -7.61 0.82 -5.93
C SER A 397 -8.22 -0.25 -5.02
N PRO A 398 -7.77 -1.52 -5.08
CA PRO A 398 -8.28 -2.55 -4.20
C PRO A 398 -8.06 -2.20 -2.72
N GLU A 399 -8.98 -2.65 -1.86
CA GLU A 399 -8.92 -2.58 -0.40
C GLU A 399 -9.06 -1.17 0.22
N VAL A 400 -8.89 -0.10 -0.56
CA VAL A 400 -8.83 1.27 0.00
C VAL A 400 -9.79 2.26 -0.65
N ASP A 401 -10.37 1.93 -1.81
CA ASP A 401 -11.28 2.81 -2.54
C ASP A 401 -12.65 2.14 -2.77
N ASN A 402 -13.48 2.72 -3.62
CA ASN A 402 -14.85 2.29 -3.84
C ASN A 402 -14.96 1.01 -4.67
N GLU A 403 -16.08 0.30 -4.50
CA GLU A 403 -16.40 -0.92 -5.22
C GLU A 403 -17.57 -0.75 -6.17
N VAL A 404 -17.66 -1.63 -7.15
CA VAL A 404 -18.79 -1.76 -8.07
C VAL A 404 -19.49 -3.08 -7.80
N LEU A 405 -20.77 -3.00 -7.42
CA LEU A 405 -21.61 -4.14 -7.05
C LEU A 405 -22.53 -4.51 -8.23
N VAL A 406 -22.54 -5.79 -8.60
CA VAL A 406 -23.44 -6.33 -9.65
C VAL A 406 -24.21 -7.52 -9.10
N ASP A 407 -25.51 -7.51 -9.21
CA ASP A 407 -26.41 -8.58 -8.73
C ASP A 407 -26.13 -9.91 -9.47
N ALA A 408 -25.53 -10.87 -8.75
CA ALA A 408 -25.16 -12.18 -9.29
C ALA A 408 -26.38 -13.13 -9.50
N SER A 409 -27.59 -12.74 -9.03
CA SER A 409 -28.80 -13.49 -9.34
C SER A 409 -29.35 -13.17 -10.72
N LYS A 410 -28.98 -12.02 -11.28
CA LYS A 410 -29.45 -11.55 -12.59
C LYS A 410 -28.38 -11.64 -13.67
N HIS A 411 -27.11 -11.54 -13.28
CA HIS A 411 -25.99 -11.44 -14.22
C HIS A 411 -24.88 -12.42 -13.84
N TYR A 412 -24.22 -12.96 -14.84
CA TYR A 412 -23.01 -13.75 -14.66
C TYR A 412 -21.78 -12.98 -15.14
N LEU A 413 -20.79 -12.83 -14.26
CA LEU A 413 -19.49 -12.21 -14.56
C LEU A 413 -18.39 -13.18 -14.13
N ARG A 414 -17.26 -13.14 -14.82
CA ARG A 414 -16.10 -13.96 -14.48
C ARG A 414 -15.10 -13.15 -13.67
N VAL A 415 -14.75 -13.67 -12.49
CA VAL A 415 -13.71 -13.08 -11.63
C VAL A 415 -12.38 -13.07 -12.37
N GLY A 416 -11.68 -11.93 -12.33
CA GLY A 416 -10.42 -11.67 -13.03
C GLY A 416 -10.58 -11.14 -14.46
N ASP A 417 -11.79 -11.04 -15.00
CA ASP A 417 -12.02 -10.46 -16.31
C ASP A 417 -12.52 -9.02 -16.21
N PHE A 418 -12.28 -8.26 -17.27
CA PHE A 418 -12.88 -6.93 -17.45
C PHE A 418 -14.28 -7.03 -18.04
N ALA A 419 -15.21 -6.23 -17.53
CA ALA A 419 -16.56 -6.10 -18.05
C ALA A 419 -16.89 -4.61 -18.30
N GLN A 420 -17.76 -4.35 -19.30
CA GLN A 420 -18.37 -3.04 -19.48
C GLN A 420 -19.66 -2.99 -18.65
N LEU A 421 -19.69 -2.12 -17.65
CA LEU A 421 -20.80 -2.04 -16.72
C LEU A 421 -21.38 -0.62 -16.70
N ARG A 422 -22.72 -0.53 -16.79
CA ARG A 422 -23.47 0.73 -16.67
C ARG A 422 -23.88 0.93 -15.23
N VAL A 423 -23.52 2.04 -14.63
CA VAL A 423 -23.91 2.41 -13.27
C VAL A 423 -25.40 2.74 -13.22
N ILE A 424 -26.15 2.06 -12.35
CA ILE A 424 -27.59 2.26 -12.16
C ILE A 424 -27.95 3.02 -10.88
N SER A 425 -27.09 2.92 -9.86
CA SER A 425 -27.21 3.70 -8.61
C SER A 425 -25.86 3.87 -7.95
N ALA A 426 -25.77 4.80 -7.01
CA ALA A 426 -24.55 5.13 -6.29
C ALA A 426 -24.86 5.48 -4.83
N SER A 427 -23.93 5.13 -3.94
CA SER A 427 -23.82 5.62 -2.56
C SER A 427 -22.61 6.54 -2.42
N GLU A 428 -22.33 6.99 -1.22
CA GLU A 428 -21.11 7.75 -0.92
C GLU A 428 -19.81 6.93 -1.15
N TYR A 429 -19.89 5.60 -1.06
CA TYR A 429 -18.70 4.74 -1.19
C TYR A 429 -18.76 3.81 -2.40
N ASP A 430 -19.94 3.28 -2.77
CA ASP A 430 -20.02 2.24 -3.78
C ASP A 430 -20.96 2.57 -4.93
N LEU A 431 -20.75 1.89 -6.05
CA LEU A 431 -21.58 1.94 -7.23
C LEU A 431 -22.34 0.62 -7.38
N THR A 432 -23.62 0.70 -7.78
CA THR A 432 -24.35 -0.47 -8.27
C THR A 432 -24.43 -0.40 -9.79
N ALA A 433 -24.15 -1.50 -10.46
CA ALA A 433 -24.07 -1.51 -11.93
C ALA A 433 -24.67 -2.81 -12.52
N GLU A 434 -24.91 -2.78 -13.83
CA GLU A 434 -25.34 -3.93 -14.64
C GLU A 434 -24.52 -3.99 -15.93
N PRO A 435 -24.40 -5.12 -16.62
CA PRO A 435 -23.78 -5.21 -17.94
C PRO A 435 -24.38 -4.19 -18.92
N ALA A 436 -23.51 -3.48 -19.66
CA ALA A 436 -23.91 -2.43 -20.59
C ALA A 436 -24.43 -2.99 -21.91
#